data_4aebc61b187f43a651306812320e3280
#
_entry.id   4aebc61b187f43a651306812320e3280
#
_cell.length_a   1.000
_cell.length_b   1.000
_cell.length_c   1.000
_cell.angle_alpha   90.00
_cell.angle_beta   90.00
_cell.angle_gamma   90.00
#
_symmetry.space_group_name_H-M   'P 1'
#
loop_
_entity.id
_entity.type
_entity.pdbx_description
1 polymer ?
#
loop_
_entity_poly.entity_id
_entity_poly.type
_entity_poly.pdbx_seq_one_letter_code
_entity_poly.pdbx_strand_id
1 'polypeptide(L)'
;MSNPVESVIKKAKALMEKELTDIENRTDISDDEKRNKIIKLFSVTCAAVAVQPIPFADIFVLTPIQAYMGVRLSAIRGMPLSDAQALDLLKEISGVVGLGMAAQQIALGLYKTGLPFLAGFTTIPLVFGLTYAMGRIMDYYLEKKSRGQMVSDTDLKTMWKQFKAEGDKEAKTAKQDVLNKKDQF
;
A
#
# COMPACT_ATOMS: atom_id res chain seq x y z
N MET A 1 -2.18 4.87 -28.05
CA MET A 1 -1.03 4.45 -27.22
C MET A 1 -1.50 4.41 -25.78
N SER A 2 -1.40 3.27 -25.10
CA SER A 2 -1.76 3.17 -23.67
C SER A 2 -0.80 4.02 -22.85
N ASN A 3 -1.34 4.77 -21.89
CA ASN A 3 -0.54 5.54 -20.95
C ASN A 3 0.36 4.57 -20.16
N PRO A 4 1.70 4.77 -20.12
CA PRO A 4 2.62 3.88 -19.40
C PRO A 4 2.20 3.64 -17.94
N VAL A 5 1.66 4.67 -17.28
CA VAL A 5 1.16 4.61 -15.89
C VAL A 5 -0.02 3.64 -15.80
N GLU A 6 -1.02 3.76 -16.67
CA GLU A 6 -2.18 2.87 -16.70
C GLU A 6 -1.80 1.41 -16.99
N SER A 7 -0.84 1.22 -17.87
CA SER A 7 -0.30 -0.11 -18.19
C SER A 7 0.29 -0.78 -16.95
N VAL A 8 1.09 -0.05 -16.16
CA VAL A 8 1.71 -0.59 -14.94
C VAL A 8 0.64 -0.87 -13.86
N ILE A 9 -0.33 0.01 -13.67
CA ILE A 9 -1.43 -0.22 -12.72
C ILE A 9 -2.22 -1.47 -13.10
N LYS A 10 -2.58 -1.60 -14.38
CA LYS A 10 -3.32 -2.77 -14.88
C LYS A 10 -2.51 -4.06 -14.68
N LYS A 11 -1.22 -4.00 -14.98
CA LYS A 11 -0.32 -5.15 -14.79
C LYS A 11 -0.18 -5.52 -13.31
N ALA A 12 0.00 -4.54 -12.41
CA ALA A 12 0.07 -4.77 -10.98
C ALA A 12 -1.21 -5.43 -10.45
N LYS A 13 -2.38 -4.91 -10.82
CA LYS A 13 -3.67 -5.51 -10.44
C LYS A 13 -3.79 -6.95 -10.96
N ALA A 14 -3.47 -7.20 -12.23
CA ALA A 14 -3.55 -8.53 -12.82
C ALA A 14 -2.61 -9.54 -12.15
N LEU A 15 -1.39 -9.14 -11.80
CA LEU A 15 -0.42 -9.99 -11.09
C LEU A 15 -0.88 -10.35 -9.67
N MET A 16 -1.58 -9.43 -9.01
CA MET A 16 -2.09 -9.67 -7.66
C MET A 16 -3.39 -10.48 -7.64
N GLU A 17 -4.20 -10.43 -8.71
CA GLU A 17 -5.59 -10.94 -8.69
C GLU A 17 -5.68 -12.41 -8.30
N LYS A 18 -4.79 -13.25 -8.81
CA LYS A 18 -4.74 -14.67 -8.44
C LYS A 18 -4.43 -14.85 -6.96
N GLU A 19 -3.39 -14.18 -6.46
CA GLU A 19 -2.98 -14.27 -5.06
C GLU A 19 -4.07 -13.72 -4.13
N LEU A 20 -4.74 -12.63 -4.53
CA LEU A 20 -5.88 -12.05 -3.80
C LEU A 20 -7.04 -13.05 -3.71
N THR A 21 -7.44 -13.63 -4.84
CA THR A 21 -8.50 -14.64 -4.90
C THR A 21 -8.17 -15.84 -4.03
N ASP A 22 -6.92 -16.33 -4.10
CA ASP A 22 -6.46 -17.44 -3.29
C ASP A 22 -6.52 -17.12 -1.78
N ILE A 23 -6.11 -15.91 -1.36
CA ILE A 23 -6.17 -15.48 0.04
C ILE A 23 -7.63 -15.35 0.52
N GLU A 24 -8.48 -14.70 -0.27
CA GLU A 24 -9.87 -14.40 0.09
C GLU A 24 -10.71 -15.66 0.22
N ASN A 25 -10.48 -16.65 -0.64
CA ASN A 25 -11.23 -17.92 -0.63
C ASN A 25 -10.73 -18.93 0.43
N ARG A 26 -9.66 -18.64 1.16
CA ARG A 26 -9.19 -19.53 2.23
C ARG A 26 -10.20 -19.60 3.37
N THR A 27 -10.53 -20.81 3.78
CA THR A 27 -11.42 -21.10 4.91
C THR A 27 -10.69 -21.58 6.16
N ASP A 28 -9.39 -21.84 6.03
CA ASP A 28 -8.49 -22.35 7.08
C ASP A 28 -7.78 -21.24 7.88
N ILE A 29 -7.99 -19.98 7.50
CA ILE A 29 -7.42 -18.80 8.18
C ILE A 29 -8.52 -17.80 8.53
N SER A 30 -8.27 -17.00 9.58
CA SER A 30 -9.17 -15.94 10.00
C SER A 30 -9.19 -14.75 9.02
N ASP A 31 -10.24 -13.94 9.08
CA ASP A 31 -10.31 -12.71 8.29
C ASP A 31 -9.20 -11.72 8.66
N ASP A 32 -8.73 -11.70 9.90
CA ASP A 32 -7.56 -10.92 10.32
C ASP A 32 -6.29 -11.36 9.60
N GLU A 33 -6.08 -12.67 9.48
CA GLU A 33 -4.94 -13.20 8.73
C GLU A 33 -5.05 -12.93 7.24
N LYS A 34 -6.25 -13.01 6.65
CA LYS A 34 -6.48 -12.63 5.25
C LYS A 34 -6.08 -11.17 5.01
N ARG A 35 -6.57 -10.24 5.84
CA ARG A 35 -6.24 -8.82 5.72
C ARG A 35 -4.73 -8.56 5.87
N ASN A 36 -4.08 -9.21 6.82
CA ASN A 36 -2.63 -9.10 6.99
C ASN A 36 -1.87 -9.60 5.76
N LYS A 37 -2.28 -10.71 5.16
CA LYS A 37 -1.68 -11.23 3.93
C LYS A 37 -1.90 -10.28 2.74
N ILE A 38 -3.09 -9.70 2.61
CA ILE A 38 -3.40 -8.70 1.59
C ILE A 38 -2.51 -7.46 1.77
N ILE A 39 -2.40 -6.93 2.97
CA ILE A 39 -1.54 -5.77 3.25
C ILE A 39 -0.09 -6.07 2.85
N LYS A 40 0.43 -7.24 3.20
CA LYS A 40 1.80 -7.65 2.79
C LYS A 40 1.94 -7.78 1.28
N LEU A 41 0.99 -8.41 0.60
CA LEU A 41 0.97 -8.54 -0.86
C LEU A 41 1.03 -7.18 -1.55
N PHE A 42 0.20 -6.23 -1.12
CA PHE A 42 0.21 -4.87 -1.67
C PHE A 42 1.51 -4.13 -1.35
N SER A 43 2.08 -4.33 -0.16
CA SER A 43 3.35 -3.69 0.24
C SER A 43 4.51 -4.19 -0.62
N VAL A 44 4.59 -5.50 -0.89
CA VAL A 44 5.56 -6.10 -1.81
C VAL A 44 5.38 -5.56 -3.22
N THR A 45 4.14 -5.52 -3.71
CA THR A 45 3.82 -5.06 -5.07
C THR A 45 4.14 -3.58 -5.26
N CYS A 46 3.75 -2.71 -4.33
CA CYS A 46 4.08 -1.29 -4.38
C CYS A 46 5.60 -1.05 -4.34
N ALA A 47 6.33 -1.78 -3.49
CA ALA A 47 7.78 -1.67 -3.44
C ALA A 47 8.45 -2.17 -4.73
N ALA A 48 7.92 -3.23 -5.35
CA ALA A 48 8.40 -3.76 -6.63
C ALA A 48 8.15 -2.79 -7.80
N VAL A 49 6.99 -2.14 -7.82
CA VAL A 49 6.66 -1.08 -8.78
C VAL A 49 7.54 0.15 -8.58
N ALA A 50 7.77 0.54 -7.33
CA ALA A 50 8.52 1.74 -7.00
C ALA A 50 10.00 1.70 -7.43
N VAL A 51 10.59 0.52 -7.62
CA VAL A 51 11.96 0.39 -8.13
C VAL A 51 12.05 0.42 -9.66
N GLN A 52 10.92 0.44 -10.37
CA GLN A 52 10.92 0.57 -11.83
C GLN A 52 11.37 1.99 -12.25
N PRO A 53 12.08 2.15 -13.35
CA PRO A 53 12.60 3.45 -13.80
C PRO A 53 11.50 4.29 -14.48
N ILE A 54 10.36 4.48 -13.80
CA ILE A 54 9.25 5.27 -14.31
C ILE A 54 9.24 6.61 -13.57
N PRO A 55 9.53 7.73 -14.22
CA PRO A 55 9.47 9.06 -13.59
C PRO A 55 8.08 9.33 -13.02
N PHE A 56 8.03 9.85 -11.79
CA PHE A 56 6.78 10.20 -11.09
C PHE A 56 5.76 9.03 -10.90
N ALA A 57 6.19 7.77 -11.14
CA ALA A 57 5.34 6.60 -10.94
C ALA A 57 4.75 6.53 -9.52
N ASP A 58 5.48 7.04 -8.54
CA ASP A 58 5.14 6.90 -7.12
C ASP A 58 3.77 7.50 -6.79
N ILE A 59 3.46 8.71 -7.25
CA ILE A 59 2.18 9.36 -6.97
C ILE A 59 1.05 8.78 -7.84
N PHE A 60 1.31 8.66 -9.15
CA PHE A 60 0.27 8.29 -10.11
C PHE A 60 0.01 6.79 -10.19
N VAL A 61 0.98 5.96 -9.79
CA VAL A 61 0.87 4.50 -9.82
C VAL A 61 0.55 3.91 -8.45
N LEU A 62 1.24 4.33 -7.39
CA LEU A 62 1.08 3.73 -6.07
C LEU A 62 -0.27 4.10 -5.43
N THR A 63 -0.74 5.33 -5.61
CA THR A 63 -2.03 5.77 -5.03
C THR A 63 -3.22 4.92 -5.50
N PRO A 64 -3.42 4.65 -6.80
CA PRO A 64 -4.48 3.74 -7.25
C PRO A 64 -4.32 2.30 -6.76
N ILE A 65 -3.10 1.80 -6.62
CA ILE A 65 -2.84 0.46 -6.09
C ILE A 65 -3.20 0.42 -4.60
N GLN A 66 -2.83 1.42 -3.82
CA GLN A 66 -3.18 1.52 -2.41
C GLN A 66 -4.69 1.71 -2.18
N ALA A 67 -5.37 2.48 -3.04
CA ALA A 67 -6.83 2.58 -3.01
C ALA A 67 -7.49 1.21 -3.28
N TYR A 68 -6.97 0.45 -4.25
CA TYR A 68 -7.44 -0.91 -4.51
C TYR A 68 -7.23 -1.85 -3.31
N MET A 69 -6.13 -1.71 -2.55
CA MET A 69 -5.98 -2.40 -1.26
C MET A 69 -7.15 -2.10 -0.32
N GLY A 70 -7.55 -0.83 -0.22
CA GLY A 70 -8.71 -0.42 0.60
C GLY A 70 -10.01 -1.07 0.17
N VAL A 71 -10.26 -1.24 -1.13
CA VAL A 71 -11.41 -1.97 -1.66
C VAL A 71 -11.41 -3.42 -1.15
N ARG A 72 -10.27 -4.10 -1.22
CA ARG A 72 -10.16 -5.52 -0.81
C ARG A 72 -10.31 -5.68 0.71
N LEU A 73 -9.67 -4.83 1.51
CA LEU A 73 -9.79 -4.86 2.97
C LEU A 73 -11.23 -4.60 3.44
N SER A 74 -11.91 -3.63 2.83
CA SER A 74 -13.30 -3.29 3.16
C SER A 74 -14.27 -4.41 2.83
N ALA A 75 -14.04 -5.15 1.74
CA ALA A 75 -14.85 -6.30 1.35
C ALA A 75 -14.77 -7.43 2.39
N ILE A 76 -13.57 -7.76 2.90
CA ILE A 76 -13.40 -8.79 3.96
C ILE A 76 -14.10 -8.35 5.25
N ARG A 77 -14.15 -7.04 5.53
CA ARG A 77 -14.87 -6.53 6.72
C ARG A 77 -16.41 -6.46 6.52
N GLY A 78 -16.94 -6.89 5.38
CA GLY A 78 -18.35 -6.78 5.08
C GLY A 78 -18.87 -5.36 4.84
N MET A 79 -17.96 -4.41 4.54
CA MET A 79 -18.25 -3.01 4.28
C MET A 79 -17.66 -2.58 2.92
N PRO A 80 -18.06 -3.21 1.81
CA PRO A 80 -17.40 -3.00 0.53
C PRO A 80 -17.43 -1.54 0.10
N LEU A 81 -16.28 -0.97 -0.20
CA LEU A 81 -16.10 0.35 -0.76
C LEU A 81 -15.92 0.27 -2.28
N SER A 82 -16.43 1.25 -2.99
CA SER A 82 -16.06 1.48 -4.39
C SER A 82 -14.63 2.03 -4.49
N ASP A 83 -14.05 1.98 -5.69
CA ASP A 83 -12.71 2.56 -5.96
C ASP A 83 -12.64 4.04 -5.56
N ALA A 84 -13.70 4.82 -5.83
CA ALA A 84 -13.77 6.22 -5.45
C ALA A 84 -13.78 6.42 -3.93
N GLN A 85 -14.61 5.65 -3.21
CA GLN A 85 -14.69 5.72 -1.75
C GLN A 85 -13.38 5.29 -1.08
N ALA A 86 -12.72 4.26 -1.60
CA ALA A 86 -11.42 3.82 -1.09
C ALA A 86 -10.32 4.86 -1.35
N LEU A 87 -10.37 5.54 -2.49
CA LEU A 87 -9.46 6.65 -2.79
C LEU A 87 -9.69 7.84 -1.86
N ASP A 88 -10.94 8.17 -1.56
CA ASP A 88 -11.28 9.27 -0.65
C ASP A 88 -10.86 8.94 0.78
N LEU A 89 -11.06 7.71 1.24
CA LEU A 89 -10.53 7.23 2.52
C LEU A 89 -9.00 7.34 2.59
N LEU A 90 -8.31 6.94 1.53
CA LEU A 90 -6.85 7.07 1.44
C LEU A 90 -6.41 8.54 1.58
N LYS A 91 -7.09 9.46 0.89
CA LYS A 91 -6.80 10.91 0.96
C LYS A 91 -7.07 11.48 2.34
N GLU A 92 -8.20 11.11 2.96
CA GLU A 92 -8.58 11.53 4.31
C GLU A 92 -7.51 11.13 5.32
N ILE A 93 -7.14 9.85 5.34
CA ILE A 93 -6.08 9.34 6.23
C ILE A 93 -4.76 10.07 5.94
N SER A 94 -4.38 10.21 4.68
CA SER A 94 -3.13 10.89 4.29
C SER A 94 -3.09 12.33 4.75
N GLY A 95 -4.21 13.03 4.70
CA GLY A 95 -4.34 14.40 5.21
C GLY A 95 -4.14 14.49 6.72
N VAL A 96 -4.71 13.54 7.47
CA VAL A 96 -4.63 13.50 8.93
C VAL A 96 -3.24 13.10 9.44
N VAL A 97 -2.65 12.04 8.86
CA VAL A 97 -1.32 11.57 9.31
C VAL A 97 -0.19 12.51 8.89
N GLY A 98 -0.52 13.52 8.13
CA GLY A 98 0.33 14.64 7.75
C GLY A 98 0.95 14.48 6.37
N LEU A 99 1.56 15.56 5.91
CA LEU A 99 2.26 15.68 4.63
C LEU A 99 3.33 14.60 4.39
N GLY A 100 3.53 13.71 5.37
CA GLY A 100 4.51 12.66 5.32
C GLY A 100 4.44 11.81 4.05
N MET A 101 3.25 11.47 3.56
CA MET A 101 3.14 10.70 2.31
C MET A 101 3.50 11.53 1.07
N ALA A 102 2.95 12.73 0.94
CA ALA A 102 3.26 13.58 -0.20
C ALA A 102 4.72 14.05 -0.17
N ALA A 103 5.22 14.47 0.99
CA ALA A 103 6.61 14.88 1.15
C ALA A 103 7.60 13.71 0.94
N GLN A 104 7.26 12.51 1.40
CA GLN A 104 8.09 11.33 1.19
C GLN A 104 8.06 10.86 -0.26
N GLN A 105 6.94 10.96 -0.95
CA GLN A 105 6.85 10.66 -2.38
C GLN A 105 7.62 11.68 -3.22
N ILE A 106 7.58 12.96 -2.85
CA ILE A 106 8.39 14.01 -3.47
C ILE A 106 9.88 13.75 -3.21
N ALA A 107 10.25 13.39 -1.99
CA ALA A 107 11.63 13.05 -1.65
C ALA A 107 12.13 11.82 -2.43
N LEU A 108 11.28 10.78 -2.60
CA LEU A 108 11.59 9.62 -3.43
C LEU A 108 11.76 10.00 -4.90
N GLY A 109 10.90 10.87 -5.43
CA GLY A 109 11.02 11.39 -6.80
C GLY A 109 12.32 12.17 -7.01
N LEU A 110 12.68 13.05 -6.10
CA LEU A 110 13.95 13.79 -6.12
C LEU A 110 15.17 12.85 -5.99
N TYR A 111 15.05 11.83 -5.14
CA TYR A 111 16.11 10.84 -4.94
C TYR A 111 16.37 10.02 -6.20
N LYS A 112 15.31 9.59 -6.90
CA LYS A 112 15.42 8.86 -8.18
C LYS A 112 16.06 9.69 -9.29
N THR A 113 15.81 10.99 -9.31
CA THR A 113 16.40 11.90 -10.31
C THR A 113 17.85 12.28 -10.00
N GLY A 114 18.24 12.28 -8.72
CA GLY A 114 19.56 12.71 -8.29
C GLY A 114 20.61 11.60 -8.12
N LEU A 115 20.20 10.40 -7.70
CA LEU A 115 21.09 9.28 -7.38
C LEU A 115 20.49 7.92 -7.80
N PRO A 116 20.39 7.62 -9.08
CA PRO A 116 19.71 6.42 -9.58
C PRO A 116 20.29 5.10 -9.08
N PHE A 117 21.57 5.09 -8.69
CA PHE A 117 22.27 3.86 -8.26
C PHE A 117 21.95 3.44 -6.81
N LEU A 118 21.60 4.39 -5.94
CA LEU A 118 21.23 4.12 -4.54
C LEU A 118 19.72 3.93 -4.32
N ALA A 119 18.91 4.32 -5.30
CA ALA A 119 17.45 4.33 -5.21
C ALA A 119 16.85 2.95 -4.87
N GLY A 120 17.38 1.86 -5.45
CA GLY A 120 16.86 0.51 -5.22
C GLY A 120 17.01 0.02 -3.78
N PHE A 121 18.11 0.34 -3.09
CA PHE A 121 18.36 -0.14 -1.73
C PHE A 121 17.57 0.56 -0.65
N THR A 122 17.27 1.84 -0.84
CA THR A 122 16.55 2.68 0.13
C THR A 122 15.06 2.78 -0.18
N THR A 123 14.67 2.68 -1.45
CA THR A 123 13.28 2.79 -1.91
C THR A 123 12.45 1.59 -1.48
N ILE A 124 12.98 0.36 -1.59
CA ILE A 124 12.23 -0.86 -1.24
C ILE A 124 11.71 -0.82 0.20
N PRO A 125 12.54 -0.71 1.26
CA PRO A 125 12.04 -0.72 2.62
C PRO A 125 11.14 0.48 2.93
N LEU A 126 11.41 1.63 2.32
CA LEU A 126 10.62 2.83 2.55
C LEU A 126 9.20 2.68 1.97
N VAL A 127 9.06 2.29 0.70
CA VAL A 127 7.75 2.14 0.05
C VAL A 127 6.98 0.97 0.66
N PHE A 128 7.66 -0.14 0.95
CA PHE A 128 7.04 -1.26 1.67
C PHE A 128 6.45 -0.79 3.00
N GLY A 129 7.26 -0.16 3.86
CA GLY A 129 6.85 0.30 5.19
C GLY A 129 5.71 1.31 5.15
N LEU A 130 5.70 2.22 4.18
CA LEU A 130 4.62 3.19 3.97
C LEU A 130 3.33 2.53 3.51
N THR A 131 3.40 1.61 2.55
CA THR A 131 2.21 0.89 2.07
C THR A 131 1.64 -0.03 3.14
N TYR A 132 2.51 -0.70 3.89
CA TYR A 132 2.12 -1.51 5.04
C TYR A 132 1.37 -0.68 6.08
N ALA A 133 1.96 0.44 6.50
CA ALA A 133 1.33 1.35 7.47
C ALA A 133 -0.01 1.88 6.96
N MET A 134 -0.11 2.22 5.66
CA MET A 134 -1.36 2.66 5.05
C MET A 134 -2.42 1.55 5.09
N GLY A 135 -2.07 0.33 4.73
CA GLY A 135 -3.01 -0.80 4.80
C GLY A 135 -3.50 -1.06 6.22
N ARG A 136 -2.59 -1.06 7.20
CA ARG A 136 -2.93 -1.24 8.62
C ARG A 136 -3.84 -0.14 9.16
N ILE A 137 -3.59 1.13 8.79
CA ILE A 137 -4.40 2.25 9.28
C ILE A 137 -5.78 2.28 8.61
N MET A 138 -5.87 1.93 7.33
CA MET A 138 -7.17 1.77 6.64
C MET A 138 -7.98 0.65 7.29
N ASP A 139 -7.35 -0.49 7.58
CA ASP A 139 -8.00 -1.62 8.26
C ASP A 139 -8.49 -1.24 9.66
N TYR A 140 -7.67 -0.54 10.44
CA TYR A 140 -8.04 0.01 11.75
C TYR A 140 -9.21 0.98 11.66
N TYR A 141 -9.20 1.91 10.70
CA TYR A 141 -10.28 2.87 10.47
C TYR A 141 -11.59 2.14 10.15
N LEU A 142 -11.55 1.20 9.22
CA LEU A 142 -12.71 0.40 8.83
C LEU A 142 -13.24 -0.44 9.98
N GLU A 143 -12.37 -1.00 10.83
CA GLU A 143 -12.77 -1.73 12.03
C GLU A 143 -13.55 -0.84 13.00
N LYS A 144 -13.03 0.35 13.30
CA LYS A 144 -13.70 1.30 14.17
C LYS A 144 -15.05 1.70 13.61
N LYS A 145 -15.09 2.02 12.32
CA LYS A 145 -16.32 2.41 11.63
C LYS A 145 -17.36 1.30 11.61
N SER A 146 -16.95 0.04 11.42
CA SER A 146 -17.87 -1.10 11.47
C SER A 146 -18.55 -1.31 12.84
N ARG A 147 -17.89 -0.84 13.90
CA ARG A 147 -18.41 -0.86 15.28
C ARG A 147 -19.16 0.43 15.66
N GLY A 148 -19.40 1.35 14.72
CA GLY A 148 -20.01 2.64 14.98
C GLY A 148 -19.14 3.58 15.82
N GLN A 149 -17.84 3.33 15.90
CA GLN A 149 -16.90 4.14 16.69
C GLN A 149 -16.30 5.25 15.84
N MET A 150 -16.16 6.42 16.41
CA MET A 150 -15.41 7.54 15.79
C MET A 150 -13.92 7.31 15.95
N VAL A 151 -13.17 7.70 14.93
CA VAL A 151 -11.70 7.68 14.96
C VAL A 151 -11.21 9.13 15.00
N SER A 152 -10.46 9.48 16.02
CA SER A 152 -9.90 10.84 16.14
C SER A 152 -8.61 10.97 15.30
N ASP A 153 -8.29 12.21 14.92
CA ASP A 153 -7.02 12.53 14.26
C ASP A 153 -5.80 12.11 15.10
N THR A 154 -5.92 12.23 16.42
CA THR A 154 -4.86 11.83 17.36
C THR A 154 -4.65 10.33 17.34
N ASP A 155 -5.75 9.55 17.31
CA ASP A 155 -5.66 8.08 17.20
C ASP A 155 -4.99 7.69 15.89
N LEU A 156 -5.41 8.28 14.76
CA LEU A 156 -4.81 8.00 13.45
C LEU A 156 -3.31 8.30 13.43
N LYS A 157 -2.88 9.45 13.97
CA LYS A 157 -1.45 9.83 14.06
C LYS A 157 -0.65 8.87 14.94
N THR A 158 -1.24 8.42 16.05
CA THR A 158 -0.59 7.49 16.98
C THR A 158 -0.44 6.11 16.34
N MET A 159 -1.53 5.59 15.79
CA MET A 159 -1.52 4.28 15.11
C MET A 159 -0.66 4.28 13.86
N TRP A 160 -0.62 5.38 13.12
CA TRP A 160 0.30 5.53 11.98
C TRP A 160 1.77 5.32 12.37
N LYS A 161 2.22 5.97 13.46
CA LYS A 161 3.61 5.81 13.93
C LYS A 161 3.92 4.36 14.30
N GLN A 162 2.98 3.69 14.98
CA GLN A 162 3.11 2.28 15.33
C GLN A 162 3.19 1.40 14.09
N PHE A 163 2.22 1.53 13.18
CA PHE A 163 2.16 0.70 11.96
C PHE A 163 3.33 0.97 11.01
N LYS A 164 3.83 2.21 10.97
CA LYS A 164 5.04 2.52 10.21
C LYS A 164 6.27 1.80 10.78
N ALA A 165 6.42 1.77 12.09
CA ALA A 165 7.50 1.04 12.74
C ALA A 165 7.40 -0.48 12.53
N GLU A 166 6.18 -1.03 12.53
CA GLU A 166 5.93 -2.43 12.18
C GLU A 166 6.31 -2.70 10.72
N GLY A 167 5.86 -1.87 9.79
CA GLY A 167 6.16 -1.99 8.37
C GLY A 167 7.65 -1.90 8.06
N ASP A 168 8.41 -1.08 8.76
CA ASP A 168 9.86 -0.98 8.62
C ASP A 168 10.59 -2.25 9.08
N LYS A 169 10.05 -2.95 10.06
CA LYS A 169 10.56 -4.27 10.49
C LYS A 169 10.23 -5.35 9.46
N GLU A 170 8.98 -5.41 9.00
CA GLU A 170 8.52 -6.37 7.99
C GLU A 170 9.26 -6.20 6.65
N ALA A 171 9.60 -4.97 6.26
CA ALA A 171 10.34 -4.68 5.04
C ALA A 171 11.71 -5.37 4.99
N LYS A 172 12.34 -5.61 6.14
CA LYS A 172 13.65 -6.28 6.22
C LYS A 172 13.56 -7.74 5.77
N THR A 173 12.46 -8.42 6.08
CA THR A 173 12.22 -9.82 5.72
C THR A 173 11.65 -9.95 4.32
N ALA A 174 10.88 -8.96 3.86
CA ALA A 174 10.21 -8.98 2.56
C ALA A 174 11.11 -8.60 1.38
N LYS A 175 12.37 -8.22 1.61
CA LYS A 175 13.26 -7.73 0.55
C LYS A 175 13.39 -8.70 -0.64
N GLN A 176 13.53 -10.01 -0.35
CA GLN A 176 13.66 -11.02 -1.40
C GLN A 176 12.37 -11.15 -2.22
N ASP A 177 11.20 -11.11 -1.57
CA ASP A 177 9.90 -11.18 -2.24
C ASP A 177 9.70 -9.98 -3.18
N VAL A 178 10.12 -8.78 -2.76
CA VAL A 178 10.11 -7.58 -3.60
C VAL A 178 11.02 -7.75 -4.81
N LEU A 179 12.23 -8.26 -4.63
CA LEU A 179 13.17 -8.47 -5.73
C LEU A 179 12.64 -9.50 -6.72
N ASN A 180 12.05 -10.60 -6.25
CA ASN A 180 11.44 -11.61 -7.12
C ASN A 180 10.23 -11.04 -7.90
N LYS A 181 9.46 -10.16 -7.26
CA LYS A 181 8.28 -9.57 -7.89
C LYS A 181 8.60 -8.43 -8.85
N LYS A 182 9.70 -7.68 -8.61
CA LYS A 182 10.11 -6.58 -9.52
C LYS A 182 10.39 -7.06 -10.95
N ASP A 183 10.91 -8.26 -11.10
CA ASP A 183 11.25 -8.85 -12.40
C ASP A 183 10.01 -9.25 -13.23
N GLN A 184 8.82 -9.14 -12.63
CA GLN A 184 7.54 -9.36 -13.29
C GLN A 184 6.96 -8.06 -13.90
N PHE A 185 7.55 -6.90 -13.66
CA PHE A 185 7.17 -5.60 -14.22
C PHE A 185 8.11 -5.17 -15.33
#